data_99eacf479e396b3255118cc7b595b32e
#
_entry.id   99eacf479e396b3255118cc7b595b32e
#
_cell.length_a   1.000
_cell.length_b   1.000
_cell.length_c   1.000
_cell.angle_alpha   90.00
_cell.angle_beta   90.00
_cell.angle_gamma   90.00
#
_symmetry.space_group_name_H-M   'P 1'
#
loop_
_entity.id
_entity.type
_entity.pdbx_description
1 polymer ?
#
loop_
_entity_poly.entity_id
_entity_poly.type
_entity_poly.pdbx_seq_one_letter_code
_entity_poly.pdbx_strand_id
1 'polypeptide(L)'
;MARPKKQVKAKEPVRLRFSKLKNGNTSIYLDIYHDGRRSYQFLKLYLVPETDYASKIQNANTLATANAIKAEKILELTNKVAGITDRSYKAKMLFTDWMRVYHDNVMKRGGTKSASTWINRCIAELEEYNGTVTLAEVDRDYLLGFMERLLTRKAYTRDHGALARETVFLHLDYIRAALNYAVKENLLQKSPFKGIKRSMVARKETKREYLTVDEVKRLIETPCRRPDMKAAFLFSCFCGLRIMDIKLLCWKNIIRNNGKWQVEITQFKTGVLLYLPLNMNARKWLPEQGDASPEDPVFPTLSIWYKHVLSDWAKDAGIDKKFSFHVARHTFATLALTAGVDIYTTSQLLGHTTIRHTQRYAKIINSKKDDAVSLLDNAFVQ
;
A
#
# COMPACT_ATOMS: atom_id res chain seq x y z
N MET A 1 29.31 -47.29 47.77
CA MET A 1 28.24 -46.26 47.93
C MET A 1 28.77 -44.93 47.47
N ALA A 2 28.23 -44.41 46.34
CA ALA A 2 28.66 -43.10 45.80
C ALA A 2 28.04 -41.96 46.60
N ARG A 3 28.85 -40.98 47.02
CA ARG A 3 28.37 -39.78 47.70
C ARG A 3 27.39 -38.98 46.82
N PRO A 4 26.24 -38.53 47.33
CA PRO A 4 25.29 -37.72 46.54
C PRO A 4 25.97 -36.43 46.13
N LYS A 5 25.89 -36.12 44.80
CA LYS A 5 26.37 -34.82 44.26
C LYS A 5 25.57 -33.68 44.93
N LYS A 6 26.28 -32.73 45.57
CA LYS A 6 25.65 -31.49 46.08
C LYS A 6 24.93 -30.78 44.95
N GLN A 7 23.61 -30.58 45.06
CA GLN A 7 22.84 -29.73 44.16
C GLN A 7 23.42 -28.31 44.25
N VAL A 8 23.92 -27.82 43.14
CA VAL A 8 24.38 -26.43 42.99
C VAL A 8 23.10 -25.57 42.94
N LYS A 9 22.83 -24.84 44.04
CA LYS A 9 21.74 -23.83 44.03
C LYS A 9 22.05 -22.80 42.97
N ALA A 10 21.17 -22.63 41.97
CA ALA A 10 21.28 -21.58 40.98
C ALA A 10 21.36 -20.22 41.68
N LYS A 11 22.39 -19.43 41.40
CA LYS A 11 22.57 -18.08 41.98
C LYS A 11 21.51 -17.16 41.33
N GLU A 12 20.62 -16.57 42.16
CA GLU A 12 19.69 -15.56 41.67
C GLU A 12 20.43 -14.41 40.97
N PRO A 13 20.06 -14.05 39.74
CA PRO A 13 20.72 -13.03 38.94
C PRO A 13 20.52 -11.60 39.50
N VAL A 14 19.44 -11.39 40.30
CA VAL A 14 19.08 -10.10 40.87
C VAL A 14 18.84 -10.24 42.36
N ARG A 15 19.49 -9.42 43.19
CA ARG A 15 19.32 -9.43 44.65
C ARG A 15 18.98 -8.04 45.16
N LEU A 16 18.05 -7.95 46.11
CA LEU A 16 17.85 -6.74 46.88
C LEU A 16 19.04 -6.53 47.85
N ARG A 17 19.52 -5.30 47.89
CA ARG A 17 20.56 -4.84 48.84
C ARG A 17 20.09 -3.59 49.52
N PHE A 18 20.66 -3.35 50.69
CA PHE A 18 20.28 -2.30 51.60
C PHE A 18 21.53 -1.48 51.98
N SER A 19 21.41 -0.16 51.96
CA SER A 19 22.48 0.77 52.36
C SER A 19 21.94 1.79 53.35
N LYS A 20 22.54 1.85 54.55
CA LYS A 20 22.17 2.83 55.55
C LYS A 20 22.60 4.22 55.14
N LEU A 21 21.72 5.19 55.30
CA LEU A 21 21.96 6.61 55.03
C LEU A 21 22.22 7.37 56.34
N LYS A 22 22.86 8.51 56.23
CA LYS A 22 23.22 9.38 57.41
C LYS A 22 21.96 9.88 58.14
N ASN A 23 20.80 9.93 57.52
CA ASN A 23 19.53 10.35 58.13
C ASN A 23 18.77 9.22 58.84
N GLY A 24 19.40 8.06 59.05
CA GLY A 24 18.77 6.89 59.70
C GLY A 24 17.95 6.01 58.78
N ASN A 25 17.59 6.44 57.59
CA ASN A 25 16.85 5.63 56.61
C ASN A 25 17.78 4.61 55.92
N THR A 26 17.17 3.58 55.32
CA THR A 26 17.91 2.56 54.57
C THR A 26 17.45 2.59 53.12
N SER A 27 18.35 2.90 52.18
CA SER A 27 18.09 2.87 50.74
C SER A 27 18.12 1.46 50.23
N ILE A 28 17.17 1.14 49.32
CA ILE A 28 17.05 -0.16 48.67
C ILE A 28 17.61 -0.04 47.24
N TYR A 29 18.40 -1.03 46.81
CA TYR A 29 18.91 -1.12 45.46
C TYR A 29 18.97 -2.58 44.98
N LEU A 30 18.97 -2.78 43.67
CA LEU A 30 19.19 -4.08 43.04
C LEU A 30 20.68 -4.28 42.75
N ASP A 31 21.19 -5.44 43.14
CA ASP A 31 22.52 -5.97 42.82
C ASP A 31 22.31 -6.98 41.70
N ILE A 32 22.66 -6.63 40.47
CA ILE A 32 22.36 -7.36 39.24
C ILE A 32 23.68 -7.96 38.74
N TYR A 33 23.69 -9.28 38.54
CA TYR A 33 24.78 -10.02 37.91
C TYR A 33 24.28 -10.72 36.65
N HIS A 34 24.74 -10.26 35.49
CA HIS A 34 24.31 -10.78 34.20
C HIS A 34 25.47 -10.72 33.17
N ASP A 35 25.64 -11.77 32.35
CA ASP A 35 26.69 -11.87 31.33
C ASP A 35 28.12 -11.55 31.84
N GLY A 36 28.48 -12.05 33.06
CA GLY A 36 29.77 -11.82 33.64
C GLY A 36 29.99 -10.41 34.21
N ARG A 37 29.01 -9.53 34.14
CA ARG A 37 29.09 -8.14 34.62
C ARG A 37 28.16 -7.92 35.80
N ARG A 38 28.63 -7.11 36.73
CA ARG A 38 27.87 -6.70 37.92
C ARG A 38 27.49 -5.23 37.80
N SER A 39 26.23 -4.92 38.07
CA SER A 39 25.68 -3.56 38.05
C SER A 39 24.76 -3.33 39.24
N TYR A 40 24.57 -2.06 39.60
CA TYR A 40 23.70 -1.65 40.68
C TYR A 40 22.63 -0.68 40.19
N GLN A 41 21.36 -0.93 40.57
CA GLN A 41 20.25 -0.04 40.24
C GLN A 41 19.55 0.43 41.50
N PHE A 42 19.67 1.72 41.82
CA PHE A 42 18.99 2.32 42.97
C PHE A 42 17.51 2.51 42.67
N LEU A 43 16.65 2.01 43.58
CA LEU A 43 15.19 2.03 43.38
C LEU A 43 14.55 3.34 43.84
N LYS A 44 15.27 4.21 44.54
CA LYS A 44 14.76 5.41 45.25
C LYS A 44 13.62 5.05 46.23
N LEU A 45 13.70 3.84 46.80
CA LEU A 45 12.84 3.36 47.86
C LEU A 45 13.63 3.32 49.14
N TYR A 46 13.01 3.74 50.24
CA TYR A 46 13.69 3.91 51.53
C TYR A 46 12.88 3.25 52.62
N LEU A 47 13.55 2.48 53.48
CA LEU A 47 13.00 2.04 54.75
C LEU A 47 13.30 3.08 55.81
N VAL A 48 12.29 3.39 56.62
CA VAL A 48 12.41 4.29 57.75
C VAL A 48 12.72 3.52 59.04
N PRO A 49 13.31 4.14 60.08
CA PRO A 49 13.46 3.50 61.37
C PRO A 49 12.07 3.05 61.92
N GLU A 50 12.00 1.84 62.43
CA GLU A 50 10.74 1.28 62.97
C GLU A 50 10.53 1.78 64.44
N THR A 51 9.88 2.92 64.59
CA THR A 51 9.57 3.52 65.87
C THR A 51 8.12 3.24 66.32
N ASP A 52 7.22 2.94 65.41
CA ASP A 52 5.80 2.73 65.65
C ASP A 52 5.19 1.72 64.65
N TYR A 53 3.91 1.42 64.84
CA TYR A 53 3.17 0.49 63.97
C TYR A 53 3.02 1.02 62.52
N ALA A 54 2.90 2.34 62.34
CA ALA A 54 2.76 2.95 61.05
C ALA A 54 4.02 2.79 60.20
N SER A 55 5.22 3.02 60.83
CA SER A 55 6.52 2.81 60.18
C SER A 55 6.77 1.37 59.76
N LYS A 56 6.26 0.37 60.54
CA LYS A 56 6.31 -1.05 60.14
C LYS A 56 5.48 -1.35 58.91
N ILE A 57 4.25 -0.82 58.86
CA ILE A 57 3.38 -0.97 57.64
C ILE A 57 4.01 -0.31 56.44
N GLN A 58 4.52 0.90 56.58
CA GLN A 58 5.22 1.61 55.51
C GLN A 58 6.40 0.80 54.99
N ASN A 59 7.25 0.27 55.86
CA ASN A 59 8.39 -0.56 55.49
C ASN A 59 7.94 -1.87 54.77
N ALA A 60 6.87 -2.53 55.24
CA ALA A 60 6.33 -3.71 54.64
C ALA A 60 5.85 -3.44 53.19
N ASN A 61 5.13 -2.33 52.95
CA ASN A 61 4.69 -1.90 51.64
C ASN A 61 5.86 -1.54 50.72
N THR A 62 6.88 -0.85 51.25
CA THR A 62 8.09 -0.50 50.54
C THR A 62 8.87 -1.74 50.10
N LEU A 63 8.98 -2.75 50.98
CA LEU A 63 9.62 -4.03 50.67
C LEU A 63 8.83 -4.84 49.66
N ALA A 64 7.50 -4.85 49.74
CA ALA A 64 6.64 -5.49 48.75
C ALA A 64 6.84 -4.89 47.37
N THR A 65 6.89 -3.55 47.25
CA THR A 65 7.17 -2.83 46.01
C THR A 65 8.58 -3.15 45.49
N ALA A 66 9.60 -3.16 46.35
CA ALA A 66 10.96 -3.51 45.97
C ALA A 66 11.08 -4.96 45.44
N ASN A 67 10.36 -5.89 46.08
CA ASN A 67 10.28 -7.29 45.60
C ASN A 67 9.56 -7.44 44.27
N ALA A 68 8.51 -6.68 44.01
CA ALA A 68 7.82 -6.65 42.71
C ALA A 68 8.77 -6.17 41.60
N ILE A 69 9.51 -5.08 41.86
CA ILE A 69 10.52 -4.54 40.89
C ILE A 69 11.66 -5.57 40.68
N LYS A 70 12.11 -6.28 41.75
CA LYS A 70 13.10 -7.36 41.63
C LYS A 70 12.56 -8.49 40.70
N ALA A 71 11.33 -8.92 40.91
CA ALA A 71 10.70 -10.00 40.13
C ALA A 71 10.58 -9.60 38.63
N GLU A 72 10.17 -8.36 38.38
CA GLU A 72 10.11 -7.82 37.01
C GLU A 72 11.51 -7.80 36.37
N LYS A 73 12.54 -7.39 37.10
CA LYS A 73 13.92 -7.37 36.59
C LYS A 73 14.48 -8.76 36.32
N ILE A 74 14.15 -9.76 37.16
CA ILE A 74 14.49 -11.17 36.89
C ILE A 74 13.86 -11.64 35.62
N LEU A 75 12.56 -11.35 35.42
CA LEU A 75 11.81 -11.72 34.23
C LEU A 75 12.40 -11.09 32.96
N GLU A 76 12.77 -9.80 33.04
CA GLU A 76 13.46 -9.08 31.94
C GLU A 76 14.78 -9.78 31.54
N LEU A 77 15.61 -10.13 32.53
CA LEU A 77 16.90 -10.78 32.29
C LEU A 77 16.72 -12.21 31.75
N THR A 78 15.74 -12.97 32.30
CA THR A 78 15.45 -14.32 31.84
C THR A 78 14.92 -14.33 30.41
N ASN A 79 14.03 -13.38 30.08
CA ASN A 79 13.52 -13.19 28.74
C ASN A 79 14.64 -12.82 27.75
N LYS A 80 15.58 -11.99 28.15
CA LYS A 80 16.76 -11.61 27.36
C LYS A 80 17.68 -12.80 27.06
N VAL A 81 17.92 -13.64 28.07
CA VAL A 81 18.72 -14.90 27.93
C VAL A 81 17.99 -15.91 27.05
N ALA A 82 16.67 -16.00 27.15
CA ALA A 82 15.83 -16.86 26.31
C ALA A 82 15.63 -16.32 24.89
N GLY A 83 16.25 -15.19 24.50
CA GLY A 83 16.03 -14.54 23.21
C GLY A 83 14.65 -13.89 23.08
N ILE A 84 13.86 -13.88 24.16
CA ILE A 84 12.58 -13.16 24.27
C ILE A 84 12.94 -11.71 24.60
N THR A 85 13.25 -10.92 23.56
CA THR A 85 13.43 -9.47 23.73
C THR A 85 12.15 -8.88 24.31
N ASP A 86 12.27 -8.04 25.33
CA ASP A 86 11.12 -7.30 25.87
C ASP A 86 10.57 -6.37 24.79
N ARG A 87 9.57 -6.87 24.08
CA ARG A 87 8.88 -6.18 22.99
C ARG A 87 7.74 -5.31 23.51
N SER A 88 7.44 -5.41 24.81
CA SER A 88 6.38 -4.63 25.45
C SER A 88 6.65 -3.12 25.38
N TYR A 89 7.92 -2.71 25.44
CA TYR A 89 8.31 -1.31 25.29
C TYR A 89 8.00 -0.77 23.89
N LYS A 90 8.28 -1.56 22.83
CA LYS A 90 7.98 -1.15 21.45
C LYS A 90 6.48 -1.16 21.16
N ALA A 91 5.70 -2.01 21.81
CA ALA A 91 4.25 -2.00 21.69
C ALA A 91 3.60 -0.78 22.39
N LYS A 92 4.30 -0.17 23.35
CA LYS A 92 3.89 1.10 24.00
C LYS A 92 4.23 2.34 23.17
N MET A 93 4.96 2.22 22.06
CA MET A 93 5.19 3.34 21.15
C MET A 93 3.88 3.80 20.50
N LEU A 94 3.81 5.06 20.11
CA LEU A 94 2.65 5.56 19.38
C LEU A 94 2.44 4.80 18.05
N PHE A 95 1.21 4.56 17.70
CA PHE A 95 0.91 3.88 16.45
C PHE A 95 1.41 4.66 15.23
N THR A 96 1.36 5.99 15.27
CA THR A 96 1.92 6.87 14.25
C THR A 96 3.44 6.73 14.12
N ASP A 97 4.15 6.54 15.23
CA ASP A 97 5.62 6.30 15.22
C ASP A 97 5.94 4.93 14.64
N TRP A 98 5.12 3.90 14.95
CA TRP A 98 5.23 2.61 14.29
C TRP A 98 5.02 2.70 12.78
N MET A 99 4.06 3.50 12.32
CA MET A 99 3.84 3.74 10.90
C MET A 99 5.07 4.40 10.23
N ARG A 100 5.79 5.29 10.93
CA ARG A 100 7.07 5.86 10.45
C ARG A 100 8.15 4.80 10.34
N VAL A 101 8.29 3.93 11.35
CA VAL A 101 9.21 2.78 11.31
C VAL A 101 8.89 1.87 10.13
N TYR A 102 7.61 1.58 9.90
CA TYR A 102 7.15 0.80 8.75
C TYR A 102 7.48 1.49 7.42
N HIS A 103 7.25 2.80 7.31
CA HIS A 103 7.62 3.61 6.13
C HIS A 103 9.09 3.44 5.79
N ASP A 104 9.98 3.64 6.77
CA ASP A 104 11.43 3.55 6.56
C ASP A 104 11.86 2.13 6.13
N ASN A 105 11.22 1.11 6.69
CA ASN A 105 11.46 -0.27 6.30
C ASN A 105 11.03 -0.53 4.84
N VAL A 106 9.87 -0.02 4.44
CA VAL A 106 9.38 -0.12 3.04
C VAL A 106 10.36 0.57 2.09
N MET A 107 10.83 1.78 2.44
CA MET A 107 11.76 2.54 1.59
C MET A 107 13.14 1.85 1.48
N LYS A 108 13.67 1.31 2.56
CA LYS A 108 14.93 0.53 2.55
C LYS A 108 14.86 -0.72 1.65
N ARG A 109 13.65 -1.28 1.44
CA ARG A 109 13.41 -2.43 0.56
C ARG A 109 13.11 -2.05 -0.90
N GLY A 110 13.36 -0.81 -1.29
CA GLY A 110 13.09 -0.32 -2.64
C GLY A 110 11.64 0.13 -2.87
N GLY A 111 10.97 0.60 -1.82
CA GLY A 111 9.61 1.14 -1.92
C GLY A 111 9.52 2.31 -2.88
N THR A 112 8.38 2.42 -3.57
CA THR A 112 8.15 3.47 -4.56
C THR A 112 7.80 4.81 -3.91
N LYS A 113 8.04 5.92 -4.62
CA LYS A 113 7.60 7.26 -4.21
C LYS A 113 6.09 7.31 -3.91
N SER A 114 5.29 6.57 -4.66
CA SER A 114 3.85 6.44 -4.43
C SER A 114 3.54 5.79 -3.08
N ALA A 115 4.24 4.70 -2.73
CA ALA A 115 4.08 4.06 -1.42
C ALA A 115 4.42 5.01 -0.28
N SER A 116 5.55 5.73 -0.38
CA SER A 116 5.95 6.76 0.59
C SER A 116 4.84 7.82 0.78
N THR A 117 4.33 8.37 -0.33
CA THR A 117 3.26 9.38 -0.28
C THR A 117 2.01 8.85 0.43
N TRP A 118 1.61 7.61 0.17
CA TRP A 118 0.42 7.02 0.79
C TRP A 118 0.61 6.69 2.26
N ILE A 119 1.77 6.17 2.65
CA ILE A 119 2.05 5.91 4.07
C ILE A 119 2.06 7.21 4.86
N ASN A 120 2.70 8.27 4.35
CA ASN A 120 2.71 9.59 5.00
C ASN A 120 1.30 10.18 5.13
N ARG A 121 0.43 9.99 4.12
CA ARG A 121 -0.99 10.37 4.24
C ARG A 121 -1.70 9.57 5.33
N CYS A 122 -1.45 8.26 5.44
CA CYS A 122 -2.02 7.45 6.52
C CYS A 122 -1.59 7.99 7.89
N ILE A 123 -0.32 8.37 8.04
CA ILE A 123 0.19 8.95 9.29
C ILE A 123 -0.56 10.24 9.63
N ALA A 124 -0.67 11.17 8.68
CA ALA A 124 -1.39 12.43 8.90
C ALA A 124 -2.86 12.22 9.27
N GLU A 125 -3.56 11.27 8.61
CA GLU A 125 -4.95 10.96 8.94
C GLU A 125 -5.10 10.30 10.33
N LEU A 126 -4.15 9.47 10.74
CA LEU A 126 -4.12 8.86 12.07
C LEU A 126 -3.84 9.90 13.15
N GLU A 127 -2.94 10.84 12.90
CA GLU A 127 -2.65 11.97 13.81
C GLU A 127 -3.88 12.84 14.05
N GLU A 128 -4.63 13.16 12.97
CA GLU A 128 -5.88 13.93 13.09
C GLU A 128 -7.01 13.13 13.75
N TYR A 129 -7.05 11.80 13.61
CA TYR A 129 -8.09 10.96 14.20
C TYR A 129 -7.87 10.77 15.69
N ASN A 130 -6.76 10.16 16.06
CA ASN A 130 -6.29 9.98 17.44
C ASN A 130 -4.81 9.58 17.42
N GLY A 131 -3.93 10.57 17.42
CA GLY A 131 -2.47 10.39 17.35
C GLY A 131 -1.82 9.89 18.63
N THR A 132 -2.56 9.80 19.75
CA THR A 132 -2.02 9.42 21.06
C THR A 132 -2.12 7.92 21.36
N VAL A 133 -2.81 7.16 20.50
CA VAL A 133 -2.99 5.71 20.64
C VAL A 133 -1.68 4.98 20.43
N THR A 134 -1.35 4.08 21.32
CA THR A 134 -0.18 3.21 21.20
C THR A 134 -0.45 2.03 20.28
N LEU A 135 0.59 1.41 19.75
CA LEU A 135 0.47 0.23 18.87
C LEU A 135 -0.30 -0.92 19.57
N ALA A 136 -0.14 -1.08 20.88
CA ALA A 136 -0.83 -2.12 21.65
C ALA A 136 -2.33 -1.86 21.83
N GLU A 137 -2.75 -0.60 21.80
CA GLU A 137 -4.15 -0.18 21.96
C GLU A 137 -4.92 -0.18 20.65
N VAL A 138 -4.24 -0.34 19.51
CA VAL A 138 -4.93 -0.45 18.21
C VAL A 138 -5.70 -1.75 18.16
N ASP A 139 -6.99 -1.63 18.35
CA ASP A 139 -7.93 -2.75 18.26
C ASP A 139 -8.82 -2.63 16.99
N ARG A 140 -9.79 -3.55 16.90
CA ARG A 140 -10.74 -3.57 15.78
C ARG A 140 -11.65 -2.34 15.79
N ASP A 141 -12.08 -1.88 16.96
CA ASP A 141 -13.04 -0.79 17.09
C ASP A 141 -12.38 0.54 16.77
N TYR A 142 -11.12 0.74 17.14
CA TYR A 142 -10.31 1.87 16.68
C TYR A 142 -10.22 1.92 15.14
N LEU A 143 -9.97 0.78 14.48
CA LEU A 143 -9.87 0.70 13.02
C LEU A 143 -11.20 0.93 12.32
N LEU A 144 -12.31 0.51 12.90
CA LEU A 144 -13.66 0.78 12.38
C LEU A 144 -14.01 2.25 12.51
N GLY A 145 -13.77 2.89 13.65
CA GLY A 145 -13.96 4.33 13.85
C GLY A 145 -13.08 5.15 12.90
N PHE A 146 -11.83 4.75 12.70
CA PHE A 146 -10.96 5.38 11.71
C PHE A 146 -11.51 5.24 10.27
N MET A 147 -12.04 4.08 9.92
CA MET A 147 -12.68 3.86 8.62
C MET A 147 -13.90 4.76 8.43
N GLU A 148 -14.77 4.88 9.43
CA GLU A 148 -15.95 5.75 9.41
C GLU A 148 -15.55 7.22 9.25
N ARG A 149 -14.54 7.69 9.99
CA ARG A 149 -13.99 9.03 9.81
C ARG A 149 -13.53 9.26 8.36
N LEU A 150 -12.79 8.32 7.77
CA LEU A 150 -12.32 8.45 6.38
C LEU A 150 -13.49 8.50 5.39
N LEU A 151 -14.58 7.78 5.63
CA LEU A 151 -15.78 7.78 4.79
C LEU A 151 -16.52 9.14 4.80
N THR A 152 -16.47 9.86 5.92
CA THR A 152 -17.07 11.21 6.08
C THR A 152 -16.11 12.34 5.69
N ARG A 153 -14.80 12.04 5.57
CA ARG A 153 -13.80 13.03 5.22
C ARG A 153 -13.97 13.53 3.80
N LYS A 154 -13.78 14.84 3.62
CA LYS A 154 -13.73 15.48 2.31
C LYS A 154 -12.53 14.99 1.50
N ALA A 155 -12.73 14.77 0.20
CA ALA A 155 -11.67 14.35 -0.70
C ALA A 155 -10.54 15.40 -0.77
N TYR A 156 -9.32 14.94 -1.04
CA TYR A 156 -8.14 15.81 -1.24
C TYR A 156 -8.19 16.63 -2.54
N THR A 157 -9.27 16.51 -3.30
CA THR A 157 -9.48 17.22 -4.56
C THR A 157 -10.33 18.47 -4.36
N ARG A 158 -10.25 19.44 -5.28
CA ARG A 158 -10.99 20.70 -5.22
C ARG A 158 -12.52 20.55 -5.17
N ASP A 159 -13.05 19.42 -5.64
CA ASP A 159 -14.50 19.16 -5.68
C ASP A 159 -15.11 18.81 -4.29
N HIS A 160 -14.28 18.73 -3.25
CA HIS A 160 -14.66 18.55 -1.84
C HIS A 160 -15.75 17.48 -1.55
N GLY A 161 -15.98 16.54 -2.47
CA GLY A 161 -16.82 15.36 -2.20
C GLY A 161 -16.22 14.46 -1.13
N ALA A 162 -16.97 13.48 -0.65
CA ALA A 162 -16.44 12.47 0.26
C ALA A 162 -15.31 11.66 -0.39
N LEU A 163 -14.38 11.14 0.42
CA LEU A 163 -13.31 10.26 -0.08
C LEU A 163 -13.92 9.05 -0.81
N ALA A 164 -13.36 8.74 -1.97
CA ALA A 164 -13.79 7.55 -2.70
C ALA A 164 -13.49 6.30 -1.85
N ARG A 165 -14.41 5.36 -1.87
CA ARG A 165 -14.30 4.08 -1.15
C ARG A 165 -12.96 3.39 -1.39
N GLU A 166 -12.48 3.34 -2.61
CA GLU A 166 -11.19 2.75 -2.97
C GLU A 166 -10.02 3.48 -2.31
N THR A 167 -10.13 4.81 -2.12
CA THR A 167 -9.12 5.60 -1.40
C THR A 167 -9.13 5.27 0.09
N VAL A 168 -10.30 5.12 0.71
CA VAL A 168 -10.42 4.66 2.10
C VAL A 168 -9.77 3.29 2.28
N PHE A 169 -10.06 2.33 1.40
CA PHE A 169 -9.44 1.01 1.48
C PHE A 169 -7.95 1.01 1.19
N LEU A 170 -7.45 1.94 0.39
CA LEU A 170 -6.02 2.09 0.18
C LEU A 170 -5.31 2.52 1.48
N HIS A 171 -5.89 3.44 2.27
CA HIS A 171 -5.37 3.77 3.60
C HIS A 171 -5.38 2.54 4.51
N LEU A 172 -6.51 1.82 4.58
CA LEU A 172 -6.64 0.63 5.40
C LEU A 172 -5.69 -0.50 4.97
N ASP A 173 -5.38 -0.64 3.68
CA ASP A 173 -4.45 -1.66 3.18
C ASP A 173 -3.00 -1.35 3.62
N TYR A 174 -2.57 -0.07 3.61
CA TYR A 174 -1.26 0.32 4.16
C TYR A 174 -1.18 0.12 5.67
N ILE A 175 -2.23 0.50 6.41
CA ILE A 175 -2.33 0.28 7.86
C ILE A 175 -2.30 -1.22 8.17
N ARG A 176 -3.05 -2.04 7.43
CA ARG A 176 -3.03 -3.50 7.57
C ARG A 176 -1.63 -4.07 7.34
N ALA A 177 -0.93 -3.60 6.32
CA ALA A 177 0.43 -4.05 6.04
C ALA A 177 1.40 -3.68 7.17
N ALA A 178 1.29 -2.49 7.74
CA ALA A 178 2.09 -2.06 8.88
C ALA A 178 1.78 -2.87 10.16
N LEU A 179 0.52 -3.18 10.43
CA LEU A 179 0.11 -4.01 11.57
C LEU A 179 0.52 -5.48 11.39
N ASN A 180 0.43 -6.02 10.17
CA ASN A 180 0.95 -7.35 9.87
C ASN A 180 2.49 -7.40 10.01
N TYR A 181 3.18 -6.31 9.69
CA TYR A 181 4.62 -6.19 9.94
C TYR A 181 4.90 -6.17 11.45
N ALA A 182 4.08 -5.50 12.27
CA ALA A 182 4.18 -5.55 13.73
C ALA A 182 3.99 -6.97 14.30
N VAL A 183 3.08 -7.75 13.72
CA VAL A 183 2.91 -9.18 14.08
C VAL A 183 4.15 -9.98 13.69
N LYS A 184 4.71 -9.75 12.50
CA LYS A 184 5.96 -10.41 12.05
C LYS A 184 7.15 -10.10 12.95
N GLU A 185 7.25 -8.86 13.42
CA GLU A 185 8.27 -8.41 14.38
C GLU A 185 7.94 -8.86 15.82
N ASN A 186 6.84 -9.61 16.03
CA ASN A 186 6.30 -10.08 17.31
C ASN A 186 6.04 -8.95 18.33
N LEU A 187 5.66 -7.77 17.86
CA LEU A 187 5.19 -6.65 18.71
C LEU A 187 3.70 -6.80 19.02
N LEU A 188 2.96 -7.45 18.14
CA LEU A 188 1.57 -7.83 18.32
C LEU A 188 1.41 -9.35 18.18
N GLN A 189 0.57 -9.95 19.01
CA GLN A 189 0.26 -11.39 18.92
C GLN A 189 -0.56 -11.72 17.68
N LYS A 190 -1.48 -10.84 17.30
CA LYS A 190 -2.40 -11.00 16.15
C LYS A 190 -2.74 -9.64 15.55
N SER A 191 -3.07 -9.65 14.27
CA SER A 191 -3.52 -8.43 13.58
C SER A 191 -4.95 -8.06 13.99
N PRO A 192 -5.20 -6.80 14.41
CA PRO A 192 -6.54 -6.32 14.75
C PRO A 192 -7.47 -6.20 13.52
N PHE A 193 -6.96 -6.37 12.31
CA PHE A 193 -7.76 -6.35 11.08
C PHE A 193 -8.67 -7.55 10.86
N LYS A 194 -8.63 -8.55 11.76
CA LYS A 194 -9.51 -9.73 11.62
C LYS A 194 -10.98 -9.29 11.61
N GLY A 195 -11.70 -9.66 10.55
CA GLY A 195 -13.12 -9.32 10.37
C GLY A 195 -13.42 -7.99 9.68
N ILE A 196 -12.43 -7.12 9.42
CA ILE A 196 -12.64 -5.90 8.64
C ILE A 196 -12.56 -6.27 7.15
N LYS A 197 -13.71 -6.22 6.46
CA LYS A 197 -13.86 -6.62 5.05
C LYS A 197 -14.23 -5.42 4.19
N ARG A 198 -13.78 -5.42 2.93
CA ARG A 198 -14.17 -4.40 1.95
C ARG A 198 -15.67 -4.35 1.67
N SER A 199 -16.40 -5.45 1.93
CA SER A 199 -17.86 -5.53 1.79
C SER A 199 -18.63 -4.73 2.84
N MET A 200 -17.98 -4.28 3.93
CA MET A 200 -18.62 -3.46 4.97
C MET A 200 -18.99 -2.06 4.46
N VAL A 201 -18.39 -1.61 3.38
CA VAL A 201 -18.72 -0.35 2.71
C VAL A 201 -19.33 -0.66 1.36
N ALA A 202 -20.53 -0.13 1.10
CA ALA A 202 -21.23 -0.32 -0.15
C ALA A 202 -20.37 0.07 -1.35
N ARG A 203 -20.37 -0.76 -2.39
CA ARG A 203 -19.66 -0.49 -3.63
C ARG A 203 -20.51 0.38 -4.53
N LYS A 204 -20.05 1.60 -4.81
CA LYS A 204 -20.62 2.41 -5.87
C LYS A 204 -20.08 1.88 -7.20
N GLU A 205 -20.93 1.38 -8.07
CA GLU A 205 -20.49 0.98 -9.41
C GLU A 205 -20.02 2.24 -10.16
N THR A 206 -18.75 2.28 -10.50
CA THR A 206 -18.20 3.32 -11.37
C THR A 206 -18.22 2.83 -12.80
N LYS A 207 -19.05 3.42 -13.62
CA LYS A 207 -19.05 3.20 -15.08
C LYS A 207 -17.71 3.71 -15.63
N ARG A 208 -17.01 2.85 -16.34
CA ARG A 208 -15.77 3.26 -17.02
C ARG A 208 -16.12 3.78 -18.39
N GLU A 209 -15.71 5.00 -18.65
CA GLU A 209 -15.93 5.61 -19.96
C GLU A 209 -14.99 4.99 -20.99
N TYR A 210 -15.54 4.78 -22.17
CA TYR A 210 -14.85 4.40 -23.41
C TYR A 210 -15.53 5.11 -24.58
N LEU A 211 -14.87 5.18 -25.70
CA LEU A 211 -15.37 5.81 -26.91
C LEU A 211 -15.96 4.77 -27.86
N THR A 212 -17.07 5.12 -28.48
CA THR A 212 -17.62 4.39 -29.62
C THR A 212 -16.78 4.66 -30.87
N VAL A 213 -16.98 3.87 -31.93
CA VAL A 213 -16.32 4.10 -33.23
C VAL A 213 -16.59 5.52 -33.75
N ASP A 214 -17.86 5.97 -33.66
CA ASP A 214 -18.24 7.31 -34.14
C ASP A 214 -17.66 8.45 -33.30
N GLU A 215 -17.54 8.26 -31.97
CA GLU A 215 -16.84 9.22 -31.13
C GLU A 215 -15.35 9.31 -31.46
N VAL A 216 -14.69 8.18 -31.75
CA VAL A 216 -13.29 8.20 -32.21
C VAL A 216 -13.17 8.91 -33.57
N LYS A 217 -14.09 8.69 -34.52
CA LYS A 217 -14.12 9.41 -35.80
C LYS A 217 -14.26 10.91 -35.59
N ARG A 218 -15.22 11.36 -34.76
CA ARG A 218 -15.36 12.79 -34.44
C ARG A 218 -14.09 13.38 -33.83
N LEU A 219 -13.41 12.68 -32.91
CA LEU A 219 -12.13 13.13 -32.37
C LEU A 219 -11.06 13.26 -33.45
N ILE A 220 -11.02 12.36 -34.42
CA ILE A 220 -10.07 12.44 -35.55
C ILE A 220 -10.30 13.71 -36.36
N GLU A 221 -11.54 14.06 -36.62
CA GLU A 221 -11.93 15.24 -37.41
C GLU A 221 -11.76 16.56 -36.63
N THR A 222 -11.97 16.54 -35.31
CA THR A 222 -11.90 17.74 -34.47
C THR A 222 -10.45 18.22 -34.27
N PRO A 223 -10.12 19.48 -34.55
CA PRO A 223 -8.82 20.05 -34.24
C PRO A 223 -8.51 19.99 -32.75
N CYS A 224 -7.23 19.81 -32.40
CA CYS A 224 -6.76 19.85 -31.02
C CYS A 224 -5.64 20.88 -30.87
N ARG A 225 -5.67 21.69 -29.81
CA ARG A 225 -4.63 22.70 -29.52
C ARG A 225 -3.23 22.09 -29.41
N ARG A 226 -3.13 20.80 -29.11
CA ARG A 226 -1.91 20.04 -28.96
C ARG A 226 -1.95 18.85 -29.91
N PRO A 227 -1.44 18.97 -31.15
CA PRO A 227 -1.42 17.88 -32.13
C PRO A 227 -0.68 16.64 -31.66
N ASP A 228 0.41 16.82 -30.90
CA ASP A 228 1.16 15.73 -30.26
C ASP A 228 0.31 14.93 -29.28
N MET A 229 -0.52 15.61 -28.49
CA MET A 229 -1.43 14.98 -27.55
C MET A 229 -2.56 14.22 -28.27
N LYS A 230 -3.10 14.81 -29.34
CA LYS A 230 -4.09 14.17 -30.22
C LYS A 230 -3.50 12.88 -30.82
N ALA A 231 -2.30 12.96 -31.39
CA ALA A 231 -1.63 11.82 -31.98
C ALA A 231 -1.37 10.71 -30.96
N ALA A 232 -0.82 11.03 -29.79
CA ALA A 232 -0.55 10.08 -28.73
C ALA A 232 -1.85 9.42 -28.18
N PHE A 233 -2.92 10.19 -28.02
CA PHE A 233 -4.19 9.69 -27.55
C PHE A 233 -4.83 8.72 -28.56
N LEU A 234 -4.89 9.10 -29.84
CA LEU A 234 -5.44 8.26 -30.90
C LEU A 234 -4.55 7.03 -31.13
N PHE A 235 -3.22 7.16 -31.07
CA PHE A 235 -2.32 6.03 -31.05
C PHE A 235 -2.70 5.04 -29.93
N SER A 236 -2.96 5.53 -28.71
CA SER A 236 -3.42 4.69 -27.60
C SER A 236 -4.79 4.04 -27.86
N CYS A 237 -5.71 4.71 -28.56
CA CYS A 237 -7.00 4.13 -28.95
C CYS A 237 -6.85 2.91 -29.86
N PHE A 238 -5.78 2.83 -30.64
CA PHE A 238 -5.54 1.76 -31.61
C PHE A 238 -4.47 0.74 -31.21
N CYS A 239 -3.71 1.01 -30.14
CA CYS A 239 -2.70 0.08 -29.61
C CYS A 239 -2.87 -0.29 -28.14
N GLY A 240 -3.65 0.48 -27.39
CA GLY A 240 -3.95 0.17 -25.98
C GLY A 240 -2.85 0.49 -24.98
N LEU A 241 -1.73 1.13 -25.37
CA LEU A 241 -0.64 1.50 -24.44
C LEU A 241 -1.07 2.54 -23.41
N ARG A 242 -0.50 2.47 -22.22
CA ARG A 242 -0.71 3.49 -21.17
C ARG A 242 0.07 4.77 -21.50
N ILE A 243 -0.39 5.92 -21.00
CA ILE A 243 0.27 7.21 -21.20
C ILE A 243 1.77 7.17 -20.85
N MET A 244 2.16 6.52 -19.75
CA MET A 244 3.58 6.42 -19.37
C MET A 244 4.37 5.53 -20.32
N ASP A 245 3.78 4.45 -20.82
CA ASP A 245 4.41 3.59 -21.82
C ASP A 245 4.63 4.36 -23.14
N ILE A 246 3.66 5.19 -23.56
CA ILE A 246 3.77 6.04 -24.76
C ILE A 246 4.79 7.17 -24.55
N LYS A 247 4.82 7.78 -23.37
CA LYS A 247 5.79 8.84 -23.05
C LYS A 247 7.23 8.35 -23.08
N LEU A 248 7.45 7.10 -22.68
CA LEU A 248 8.76 6.46 -22.63
C LEU A 248 9.09 5.65 -23.90
N LEU A 249 8.18 5.65 -24.87
CA LEU A 249 8.36 4.94 -26.14
C LEU A 249 9.43 5.64 -26.97
N CYS A 250 10.52 4.94 -27.27
CA CYS A 250 11.59 5.40 -28.15
C CYS A 250 11.47 4.72 -29.53
N TRP A 251 12.11 5.31 -30.54
CA TRP A 251 12.09 4.78 -31.91
C TRP A 251 12.65 3.37 -32.00
N LYS A 252 13.65 3.00 -31.21
CA LYS A 252 14.16 1.63 -31.10
C LYS A 252 13.11 0.59 -30.69
N ASN A 253 12.03 1.01 -30.05
CA ASN A 253 10.94 0.13 -29.64
C ASN A 253 9.92 -0.13 -30.78
N ILE A 254 9.99 0.63 -31.87
CA ILE A 254 9.16 0.46 -33.06
C ILE A 254 9.93 -0.42 -34.04
N ILE A 255 9.54 -1.69 -34.10
CA ILE A 255 10.26 -2.70 -34.86
C ILE A 255 9.45 -3.08 -36.10
N ARG A 256 10.12 -3.27 -37.22
CA ARG A 256 9.53 -3.85 -38.42
C ARG A 256 10.10 -5.25 -38.64
N ASN A 257 9.28 -6.27 -38.40
CA ASN A 257 9.67 -7.66 -38.57
C ASN A 257 8.76 -8.32 -39.62
N ASN A 258 9.34 -8.93 -40.67
CA ASN A 258 8.60 -9.58 -41.77
C ASN A 258 7.49 -8.69 -42.36
N GLY A 259 7.77 -7.40 -42.54
CA GLY A 259 6.82 -6.42 -43.07
C GLY A 259 5.73 -5.95 -42.09
N LYS A 260 5.66 -6.52 -40.90
CA LYS A 260 4.71 -6.16 -39.85
C LYS A 260 5.35 -5.21 -38.85
N TRP A 261 4.62 -4.16 -38.48
CA TRP A 261 5.04 -3.20 -37.45
C TRP A 261 4.61 -3.67 -36.08
N GLN A 262 5.48 -3.57 -35.10
CA GLN A 262 5.20 -3.92 -33.70
C GLN A 262 5.91 -2.96 -32.74
N VAL A 263 5.34 -2.83 -31.55
CA VAL A 263 6.01 -2.21 -30.39
C VAL A 263 6.57 -3.29 -29.50
N GLU A 264 7.81 -3.12 -29.09
CA GLU A 264 8.46 -3.97 -28.09
C GLU A 264 8.95 -3.11 -26.92
N ILE A 265 8.28 -3.23 -25.78
CA ILE A 265 8.56 -2.42 -24.58
C ILE A 265 8.45 -3.23 -23.30
N THR A 266 9.22 -2.83 -22.29
CA THR A 266 8.94 -3.21 -20.91
C THR A 266 7.98 -2.19 -20.30
N GLN A 267 6.77 -2.61 -19.95
CA GLN A 267 5.75 -1.71 -19.41
C GLN A 267 6.21 -1.04 -18.12
N PHE A 268 6.11 0.29 -18.05
CA PHE A 268 6.56 1.09 -16.92
C PHE A 268 5.93 0.67 -15.57
N LYS A 269 4.63 0.36 -15.58
CA LYS A 269 3.88 0.06 -14.34
C LYS A 269 4.09 -1.37 -13.84
N THR A 270 4.29 -2.34 -14.71
CA THR A 270 4.24 -3.77 -14.38
C THR A 270 5.59 -4.47 -14.54
N GLY A 271 6.54 -3.84 -15.22
CA GLY A 271 7.83 -4.45 -15.58
C GLY A 271 7.70 -5.61 -16.57
N VAL A 272 6.53 -5.84 -17.15
CA VAL A 272 6.27 -6.94 -18.09
C VAL A 272 6.69 -6.52 -19.49
N LEU A 273 7.46 -7.38 -20.15
CA LEU A 273 7.78 -7.24 -21.57
C LEU A 273 6.53 -7.45 -22.41
N LEU A 274 6.25 -6.52 -23.33
CA LEU A 274 5.07 -6.51 -24.19
C LEU A 274 5.49 -6.45 -25.65
N TYR A 275 4.99 -7.40 -26.43
CA TYR A 275 5.06 -7.40 -27.88
C TYR A 275 3.67 -7.05 -28.42
N LEU A 276 3.54 -5.92 -29.08
CA LEU A 276 2.28 -5.39 -29.53
C LEU A 276 2.29 -5.11 -31.02
N PRO A 277 1.59 -5.91 -31.85
CA PRO A 277 1.43 -5.62 -33.28
C PRO A 277 0.69 -4.30 -33.48
N LEU A 278 1.15 -3.49 -34.42
CA LEU A 278 0.53 -2.22 -34.79
C LEU A 278 -0.33 -2.39 -36.04
N ASN A 279 -1.63 -2.14 -35.91
CA ASN A 279 -2.55 -2.06 -37.06
C ASN A 279 -2.34 -0.75 -37.85
N MET A 280 -2.92 -0.66 -39.03
CA MET A 280 -2.82 0.51 -39.91
C MET A 280 -3.28 1.81 -39.24
N ASN A 281 -4.33 1.74 -38.43
CA ASN A 281 -4.86 2.93 -37.73
C ASN A 281 -3.90 3.42 -36.64
N ALA A 282 -3.26 2.52 -35.89
CA ALA A 282 -2.22 2.90 -34.93
C ALA A 282 -1.04 3.59 -35.65
N ARG A 283 -0.60 3.04 -36.79
CA ARG A 283 0.50 3.57 -37.56
C ARG A 283 0.25 4.99 -38.09
N LYS A 284 -0.99 5.33 -38.48
CA LYS A 284 -1.35 6.70 -38.91
C LYS A 284 -1.10 7.78 -37.86
N TRP A 285 -1.06 7.37 -36.58
CA TRP A 285 -0.87 8.29 -35.45
C TRP A 285 0.54 8.24 -34.86
N LEU A 286 1.45 7.47 -35.46
CA LEU A 286 2.88 7.63 -35.22
C LEU A 286 3.38 8.86 -35.95
N PRO A 287 4.18 9.73 -35.30
CA PRO A 287 4.89 10.78 -36.02
C PRO A 287 5.92 10.16 -37.00
N GLU A 288 6.41 10.95 -37.93
CA GLU A 288 7.53 10.54 -38.78
C GLU A 288 8.81 10.58 -37.95
N GLN A 289 9.66 9.57 -38.11
CA GLN A 289 10.95 9.50 -37.38
C GLN A 289 11.91 10.58 -37.84
N GLY A 290 11.94 10.90 -39.15
CA GLY A 290 12.92 11.83 -39.74
C GLY A 290 14.36 11.49 -39.33
N ASP A 291 15.08 12.50 -38.84
CA ASP A 291 16.48 12.37 -38.38
C ASP A 291 16.60 11.94 -36.91
N ALA A 292 15.48 11.57 -36.24
CA ALA A 292 15.51 11.17 -34.84
C ALA A 292 16.27 9.86 -34.61
N SER A 293 17.13 9.85 -33.61
CA SER A 293 17.91 8.70 -33.18
C SER A 293 16.99 7.56 -32.67
N PRO A 294 17.42 6.30 -32.72
CA PRO A 294 16.70 5.19 -32.14
C PRO A 294 16.36 5.36 -30.63
N GLU A 295 17.20 6.12 -29.92
CA GLU A 295 17.02 6.38 -28.48
C GLU A 295 16.06 7.54 -28.19
N ASP A 296 15.73 8.34 -29.21
CA ASP A 296 14.85 9.48 -29.04
C ASP A 296 13.40 9.05 -28.82
N PRO A 297 12.65 9.79 -27.97
CA PRO A 297 11.24 9.48 -27.72
C PRO A 297 10.40 9.71 -28.98
N VAL A 298 9.47 8.81 -29.25
CA VAL A 298 8.50 8.92 -30.37
C VAL A 298 7.57 10.13 -30.18
N PHE A 299 7.23 10.47 -28.93
CA PHE A 299 6.39 11.63 -28.58
C PHE A 299 7.14 12.58 -27.65
N PRO A 300 8.14 13.34 -28.12
CA PRO A 300 9.08 14.10 -27.26
C PRO A 300 8.38 15.20 -26.45
N THR A 301 7.33 15.82 -26.99
CA THR A 301 6.63 16.94 -26.36
C THR A 301 5.43 16.50 -25.51
N LEU A 302 5.19 15.19 -25.37
CA LEU A 302 4.06 14.67 -24.64
C LEU A 302 4.12 15.00 -23.15
N SER A 303 3.25 15.89 -22.71
CA SER A 303 3.12 16.30 -21.29
C SER A 303 2.20 15.36 -20.53
N ILE A 304 2.53 15.10 -19.26
CA ILE A 304 1.59 14.45 -18.33
C ILE A 304 0.49 15.40 -17.80
N TRP A 305 0.67 16.72 -17.99
CA TRP A 305 -0.30 17.76 -17.62
C TRP A 305 -1.31 18.01 -18.77
N TYR A 306 -2.04 16.96 -19.14
CA TYR A 306 -2.89 16.91 -20.32
C TYR A 306 -4.39 17.03 -20.02
N LYS A 307 -4.79 17.01 -18.74
CA LYS A 307 -6.20 16.82 -18.35
C LYS A 307 -7.13 17.88 -18.97
N HIS A 308 -6.73 19.15 -18.95
CA HIS A 308 -7.54 20.23 -19.51
C HIS A 308 -7.58 20.15 -21.04
N VAL A 309 -6.44 19.93 -21.68
CA VAL A 309 -6.37 19.82 -23.15
C VAL A 309 -7.28 18.71 -23.69
N LEU A 310 -7.23 17.51 -23.06
CA LEU A 310 -8.08 16.39 -23.46
C LEU A 310 -9.56 16.67 -23.18
N SER A 311 -9.88 17.30 -22.05
CA SER A 311 -11.27 17.63 -21.71
C SER A 311 -11.87 18.67 -22.67
N ASP A 312 -11.11 19.71 -23.04
CA ASP A 312 -11.55 20.73 -23.98
C ASP A 312 -11.74 20.12 -25.36
N TRP A 313 -10.77 19.36 -25.87
CA TRP A 313 -10.86 18.68 -27.15
C TRP A 313 -12.05 17.70 -27.23
N ALA A 314 -12.35 16.96 -26.17
CA ALA A 314 -13.51 16.09 -26.11
C ALA A 314 -14.83 16.87 -26.21
N LYS A 315 -14.92 18.03 -25.52
CA LYS A 315 -16.08 18.94 -25.61
C LYS A 315 -16.26 19.48 -27.03
N ASP A 316 -15.16 19.94 -27.64
CA ASP A 316 -15.17 20.43 -29.03
C ASP A 316 -15.65 19.36 -30.02
N ALA A 317 -15.36 18.08 -29.73
CA ALA A 317 -15.83 16.93 -30.49
C ALA A 317 -17.28 16.50 -30.15
N GLY A 318 -17.98 17.21 -29.26
CA GLY A 318 -19.35 16.87 -28.82
C GLY A 318 -19.40 15.60 -27.97
N ILE A 319 -18.35 15.30 -27.19
CA ILE A 319 -18.27 14.12 -26.32
C ILE A 319 -18.48 14.55 -24.87
N ASP A 320 -19.65 14.24 -24.31
CA ASP A 320 -20.00 14.48 -22.92
C ASP A 320 -19.71 13.24 -22.07
N LYS A 321 -18.41 12.97 -21.83
CA LYS A 321 -17.91 11.88 -21.00
C LYS A 321 -16.77 12.36 -20.11
N LYS A 322 -16.59 11.73 -18.94
CA LYS A 322 -15.43 11.99 -18.11
C LYS A 322 -14.16 11.54 -18.87
N PHE A 323 -13.41 12.50 -19.38
CA PHE A 323 -12.34 12.28 -20.32
C PHE A 323 -10.96 12.26 -19.64
N SER A 324 -10.18 11.24 -19.92
CA SER A 324 -8.79 11.11 -19.48
C SER A 324 -8.03 10.21 -20.44
N PHE A 325 -6.71 10.21 -20.40
CA PHE A 325 -5.90 9.37 -21.28
C PHE A 325 -6.20 7.86 -21.14
N HIS A 326 -6.67 7.43 -19.96
CA HIS A 326 -7.09 6.03 -19.75
C HIS A 326 -8.32 5.63 -20.58
N VAL A 327 -9.12 6.60 -20.99
CA VAL A 327 -10.27 6.34 -21.90
C VAL A 327 -9.80 5.77 -23.22
N ALA A 328 -8.67 6.23 -23.77
CA ALA A 328 -8.10 5.67 -25.00
C ALA A 328 -7.83 4.15 -24.88
N ARG A 329 -7.18 3.74 -23.80
CA ARG A 329 -6.91 2.31 -23.55
C ARG A 329 -8.19 1.51 -23.29
N HIS A 330 -9.20 2.09 -22.62
CA HIS A 330 -10.49 1.47 -22.45
C HIS A 330 -11.21 1.31 -23.79
N THR A 331 -11.09 2.31 -24.65
CA THR A 331 -11.59 2.28 -26.03
C THR A 331 -10.95 1.15 -26.84
N PHE A 332 -9.61 1.02 -26.82
CA PHE A 332 -8.94 -0.10 -27.47
C PHE A 332 -9.48 -1.44 -27.00
N ALA A 333 -9.58 -1.66 -25.69
CA ALA A 333 -10.08 -2.89 -25.12
C ALA A 333 -11.51 -3.21 -25.60
N THR A 334 -12.38 -2.19 -25.59
CA THR A 334 -13.79 -2.35 -26.01
C THR A 334 -13.88 -2.59 -27.51
N LEU A 335 -13.16 -1.82 -28.34
CA LEU A 335 -13.14 -1.99 -29.80
C LEU A 335 -12.64 -3.39 -30.19
N ALA A 336 -11.53 -3.87 -29.57
CA ALA A 336 -11.01 -5.20 -29.85
C ALA A 336 -12.03 -6.28 -29.54
N LEU A 337 -12.65 -6.22 -28.37
CA LEU A 337 -13.67 -7.18 -27.97
C LEU A 337 -14.93 -7.08 -28.86
N THR A 338 -15.36 -5.87 -29.26
CA THR A 338 -16.51 -5.68 -30.20
C THR A 338 -16.18 -6.22 -31.57
N ALA A 339 -14.95 -6.06 -32.04
CA ALA A 339 -14.47 -6.62 -33.30
C ALA A 339 -14.32 -8.16 -33.32
N GLY A 340 -14.55 -8.85 -32.21
CA GLY A 340 -14.49 -10.32 -32.13
C GLY A 340 -13.23 -10.89 -31.53
N VAL A 341 -12.26 -10.07 -31.15
CA VAL A 341 -11.06 -10.55 -30.46
C VAL A 341 -11.47 -11.13 -29.11
N ASP A 342 -11.03 -12.33 -28.79
CA ASP A 342 -11.32 -12.96 -27.51
C ASP A 342 -10.69 -12.22 -26.34
N ILE A 343 -11.23 -12.48 -25.14
CA ILE A 343 -10.83 -11.76 -23.94
C ILE A 343 -9.39 -12.06 -23.51
N TYR A 344 -8.88 -13.26 -23.77
CA TYR A 344 -7.52 -13.65 -23.45
C TYR A 344 -6.53 -12.89 -24.34
N THR A 345 -6.73 -12.94 -25.66
CA THR A 345 -5.92 -12.19 -26.63
C THR A 345 -5.96 -10.70 -26.34
N THR A 346 -7.14 -10.12 -26.06
CA THR A 346 -7.27 -8.72 -25.66
C THR A 346 -6.48 -8.42 -24.37
N SER A 347 -6.48 -9.34 -23.41
CA SER A 347 -5.69 -9.21 -22.17
C SER A 347 -4.19 -9.20 -22.44
N GLN A 348 -3.71 -10.06 -23.36
CA GLN A 348 -2.30 -10.10 -23.77
C GLN A 348 -1.89 -8.82 -24.50
N LEU A 349 -2.68 -8.34 -25.47
CA LEU A 349 -2.43 -7.07 -26.16
C LEU A 349 -2.35 -5.87 -25.22
N LEU A 350 -3.12 -5.88 -24.15
CA LEU A 350 -3.06 -4.87 -23.11
C LEU A 350 -1.90 -5.07 -22.12
N GLY A 351 -1.23 -6.21 -22.11
CA GLY A 351 -0.21 -6.56 -21.12
C GLY A 351 -0.79 -6.56 -19.69
N HIS A 352 -1.96 -7.17 -19.53
CA HIS A 352 -2.52 -7.38 -18.19
C HIS A 352 -1.92 -8.61 -17.55
N THR A 353 -1.45 -8.49 -16.30
CA THR A 353 -0.92 -9.60 -15.51
C THR A 353 -1.98 -10.62 -15.11
N THR A 354 -3.26 -10.24 -15.11
CA THR A 354 -4.40 -11.12 -14.85
C THR A 354 -5.56 -10.77 -15.79
N ILE A 355 -6.27 -11.80 -16.29
CA ILE A 355 -7.44 -11.64 -17.17
C ILE A 355 -8.59 -10.88 -16.47
N ARG A 356 -8.64 -10.90 -15.13
CA ARG A 356 -9.63 -10.17 -14.33
C ARG A 356 -9.65 -8.67 -14.65
N HIS A 357 -8.51 -8.10 -15.07
CA HIS A 357 -8.45 -6.70 -15.48
C HIS A 357 -9.19 -6.46 -16.80
N THR A 358 -9.26 -7.44 -17.69
CA THR A 358 -9.98 -7.38 -18.97
C THR A 358 -11.45 -7.77 -18.84
N GLN A 359 -11.80 -8.66 -17.90
CA GLN A 359 -13.20 -9.07 -17.63
C GLN A 359 -14.15 -7.89 -17.34
N ARG A 360 -13.61 -6.75 -16.92
CA ARG A 360 -14.39 -5.53 -16.71
C ARG A 360 -15.04 -5.00 -18.00
N TYR A 361 -14.44 -5.28 -19.15
CA TYR A 361 -14.96 -4.91 -20.45
C TYR A 361 -15.94 -5.95 -20.99
N ALA A 362 -15.89 -7.18 -20.50
CA ALA A 362 -16.77 -8.26 -20.92
C ALA A 362 -18.26 -7.96 -20.63
N LYS A 363 -18.56 -7.16 -19.59
CA LYS A 363 -19.94 -6.69 -19.32
C LYS A 363 -20.52 -5.82 -20.43
N ILE A 364 -19.66 -5.20 -21.25
CA ILE A 364 -20.05 -4.35 -22.38
C ILE A 364 -20.47 -5.21 -23.58
N ILE A 365 -20.09 -6.48 -23.58
CA ILE A 365 -20.28 -7.43 -24.69
C ILE A 365 -21.53 -8.30 -24.49
N ASN A 366 -22.48 -7.89 -23.67
CA ASN A 366 -23.75 -8.66 -23.55
C ASN A 366 -24.50 -8.83 -24.91
N SER A 367 -24.34 -7.88 -25.84
CA SER A 367 -24.83 -8.06 -27.22
C SER A 367 -24.25 -9.28 -27.93
N LYS A 368 -23.02 -9.70 -27.63
CA LYS A 368 -22.42 -10.91 -28.22
C LYS A 368 -22.93 -12.22 -27.65
N LYS A 369 -23.65 -12.22 -26.55
CA LYS A 369 -24.31 -13.43 -26.07
C LYS A 369 -25.49 -13.77 -27.00
N ASP A 370 -26.20 -12.75 -27.42
CA ASP A 370 -27.33 -12.92 -28.38
C ASP A 370 -26.79 -13.36 -29.75
N ASP A 371 -25.66 -12.74 -30.20
CA ASP A 371 -24.98 -13.14 -31.44
C ASP A 371 -24.46 -14.58 -31.36
N ALA A 372 -23.88 -15.00 -30.23
CA ALA A 372 -23.38 -16.37 -30.05
C ALA A 372 -24.49 -17.41 -30.02
N VAL A 373 -25.66 -17.10 -29.45
CA VAL A 373 -26.84 -17.96 -29.48
C VAL A 373 -27.37 -18.05 -30.91
N SER A 374 -27.46 -16.93 -31.63
CA SER A 374 -27.87 -16.90 -33.05
C SER A 374 -26.93 -17.71 -33.96
N LEU A 375 -25.63 -17.75 -33.66
CA LEU A 375 -24.68 -18.62 -34.38
C LEU A 375 -24.95 -20.10 -34.14
N LEU A 376 -25.39 -20.49 -32.94
CA LEU A 376 -25.82 -21.87 -32.67
C LEU A 376 -27.12 -22.21 -33.42
N ASP A 377 -28.07 -21.28 -33.43
CA ASP A 377 -29.32 -21.47 -34.20
C ASP A 377 -29.01 -21.68 -35.68
N ASN A 378 -28.16 -20.87 -36.28
CA ASN A 378 -27.74 -20.99 -37.68
C ASN A 378 -26.94 -22.28 -37.98
N ALA A 379 -26.25 -22.85 -37.00
CA ALA A 379 -25.51 -24.10 -37.19
C ALA A 379 -26.42 -25.35 -37.28
N PHE A 380 -27.65 -25.25 -36.83
CA PHE A 380 -28.64 -26.36 -36.84
C PHE A 380 -29.82 -26.13 -37.74
N VAL A 381 -29.94 -25.00 -38.40
CA VAL A 381 -30.92 -24.75 -39.48
C VAL A 381 -30.31 -25.30 -40.76
N GLN A 382 -30.74 -26.51 -41.16
CA GLN A 382 -30.56 -27.08 -42.51
C GLN A 382 -31.61 -26.59 -43.46
#